data_3842e855f8d9673b4c0e4944379ea00f
#
_entry.id   3842e855f8d9673b4c0e4944379ea00f
#
_cell.length_a   1.000
_cell.length_b   1.000
_cell.length_c   1.000
_cell.angle_alpha   90.00
_cell.angle_beta   90.00
_cell.angle_gamma   90.00
#
_symmetry.space_group_name_H-M   'P 1'
#
loop_
_entity.id
_entity.type
_entity.pdbx_description
1 polymer ?
#
loop_
_entity_poly.entity_id
_entity_poly.type
_entity_poly.pdbx_seq_one_letter_code
_entity_poly.pdbx_strand_id
1 'polypeptide(L)'
;MYGGDEVSAIVIDLGSHTCKAGYAGEDAPKAVFPSAVGTVDQMEADQPDNPEDNSGSVPDSKSKGKRKLYVGSQALGFRRDFMEVISPIKDGVVMDWDIVENIWDHAFRECLLIDPKEHPMLLAEPCSNTQQQREKAAEIMFEKYQVPALFLAKNAVLTSFASGRATSLVVDSGGGLTTVAPVHDGYVLQKAVATSPIGGEILTDCLIKSLEQKGITIKPRYSFKRKEIRPGEFQIMDLDFPDTTDSYKLYCQRAIASDIKECVSRAPDTPYDDSSYSNIPTTSYELPDGQTIEVGADRFKIPDIIFNPSLVQTIPGMESLAETAASLRGLPQMVIESINKCDVDIRRELFSSILLAGGTASMQQLKERLEKDLLEESPQAARVKVLASGNATERRFSVWIGGSILASLGSFQQMWFSKSE
;
A
#
# COMPACT_ATOMS: atom_id res chain seq x y z
N MET A 1 42.76 -15.37 -3.42
CA MET A 1 41.33 -15.37 -3.02
C MET A 1 40.62 -14.63 -4.13
N TYR A 2 40.00 -15.34 -5.01
CA TYR A 2 39.16 -14.74 -6.06
C TYR A 2 37.82 -14.45 -5.40
N GLY A 3 37.42 -13.17 -5.32
CA GLY A 3 36.07 -12.78 -5.05
C GLY A 3 35.22 -13.26 -6.22
N GLY A 4 34.50 -14.37 -6.02
CA GLY A 4 33.42 -14.71 -6.93
C GLY A 4 32.42 -13.58 -6.89
N ASP A 5 31.88 -13.19 -8.05
CA ASP A 5 30.77 -12.26 -8.16
C ASP A 5 29.62 -12.81 -7.29
N GLU A 6 29.50 -12.29 -6.05
CA GLU A 6 28.37 -12.62 -5.20
C GLU A 6 27.12 -12.06 -5.87
N VAL A 7 26.26 -12.98 -6.31
CA VAL A 7 24.98 -12.60 -6.92
C VAL A 7 24.13 -11.87 -5.89
N SER A 8 23.79 -10.63 -6.16
CA SER A 8 22.97 -9.82 -5.25
C SER A 8 21.60 -10.45 -5.04
N ALA A 9 21.16 -10.47 -3.79
CA ALA A 9 19.81 -10.89 -3.46
C ALA A 9 18.78 -9.90 -4.01
N ILE A 10 17.58 -10.39 -4.26
CA ILE A 10 16.42 -9.58 -4.64
C ILE A 10 15.54 -9.37 -3.40
N VAL A 11 15.12 -8.13 -3.21
CA VAL A 11 14.21 -7.73 -2.15
C VAL A 11 12.86 -7.35 -2.75
N ILE A 12 11.78 -7.95 -2.23
CA ILE A 12 10.40 -7.68 -2.65
C ILE A 12 9.57 -7.27 -1.43
N ASP A 13 8.93 -6.11 -1.54
CA ASP A 13 7.89 -5.64 -0.63
C ASP A 13 6.58 -5.53 -1.41
N LEU A 14 5.71 -6.51 -1.27
CA LEU A 14 4.37 -6.52 -1.84
C LEU A 14 3.39 -5.91 -0.84
N GLY A 15 3.20 -4.59 -0.92
CA GLY A 15 2.20 -3.86 -0.15
C GLY A 15 0.81 -3.91 -0.78
N SER A 16 -0.22 -3.49 -0.04
CA SER A 16 -1.60 -3.43 -0.53
C SER A 16 -1.78 -2.50 -1.72
N HIS A 17 -0.98 -1.43 -1.82
CA HIS A 17 -1.09 -0.42 -2.86
C HIS A 17 -0.04 -0.58 -3.97
N THR A 18 1.21 -0.84 -3.60
CA THR A 18 2.34 -0.98 -4.55
C THR A 18 3.23 -2.15 -4.21
N CYS A 19 3.73 -2.81 -5.26
CA CYS A 19 4.86 -3.73 -5.20
C CYS A 19 6.17 -2.96 -5.41
N LYS A 20 7.17 -3.23 -4.59
CA LYS A 20 8.50 -2.66 -4.67
C LYS A 20 9.50 -3.79 -4.79
N ALA A 21 10.35 -3.76 -5.79
CA ALA A 21 11.33 -4.80 -6.04
C ALA A 21 12.68 -4.19 -6.50
N GLY A 22 13.78 -4.82 -6.11
CA GLY A 22 15.12 -4.34 -6.47
C GLY A 22 16.21 -5.17 -5.83
N TYR A 23 17.45 -4.75 -6.04
CA TYR A 23 18.63 -5.47 -5.59
C TYR A 23 19.02 -5.06 -4.17
N ALA A 24 19.43 -6.04 -3.38
CA ALA A 24 20.02 -5.78 -2.06
C ALA A 24 21.28 -4.91 -2.18
N GLY A 25 21.42 -3.97 -1.25
CA GLY A 25 22.52 -3.00 -1.22
C GLY A 25 22.23 -1.69 -1.97
N GLU A 26 21.09 -1.59 -2.69
CA GLU A 26 20.65 -0.34 -3.30
C GLU A 26 19.82 0.52 -2.31
N ASP A 27 19.90 1.84 -2.48
CA ASP A 27 19.23 2.82 -1.61
C ASP A 27 17.71 2.95 -1.87
N ALA A 28 17.25 2.49 -3.03
CA ALA A 28 15.85 2.57 -3.42
C ALA A 28 15.46 1.38 -4.32
N PRO A 29 14.18 0.96 -4.31
CA PRO A 29 13.71 -0.09 -5.20
C PRO A 29 13.80 0.33 -6.66
N LYS A 30 14.28 -0.58 -7.51
CA LYS A 30 14.38 -0.36 -8.96
C LYS A 30 13.01 -0.38 -9.64
N ALA A 31 12.08 -1.15 -9.11
CA ALA A 31 10.71 -1.27 -9.62
C ALA A 31 9.70 -0.89 -8.53
N VAL A 32 8.79 0.02 -8.88
CA VAL A 32 7.62 0.39 -8.05
C VAL A 32 6.42 0.47 -8.97
N PHE A 33 5.43 -0.38 -8.76
CA PHE A 33 4.24 -0.44 -9.59
C PHE A 33 3.01 -0.89 -8.76
N PRO A 34 1.77 -0.65 -9.26
CA PRO A 34 0.56 -1.00 -8.53
C PRO A 34 0.46 -2.49 -8.21
N SER A 35 0.02 -2.83 -7.01
CA SER A 35 -0.37 -4.18 -6.62
C SER A 35 -1.72 -4.59 -7.19
N ALA A 36 -2.53 -3.64 -7.67
CA ALA A 36 -3.76 -3.92 -8.39
C ALA A 36 -3.46 -4.43 -9.81
N VAL A 37 -4.34 -5.27 -10.33
CA VAL A 37 -4.21 -5.92 -11.63
C VAL A 37 -5.51 -5.75 -12.42
N GLY A 38 -5.38 -5.42 -13.71
CA GLY A 38 -6.52 -5.43 -14.63
C GLY A 38 -6.81 -6.86 -15.10
N THR A 39 -8.10 -7.23 -15.14
CA THR A 39 -8.53 -8.55 -15.62
C THR A 39 -9.60 -8.40 -16.69
N VAL A 40 -9.46 -9.15 -17.77
CA VAL A 40 -10.48 -9.26 -18.82
C VAL A 40 -10.76 -10.74 -19.03
N ASP A 41 -12.02 -11.14 -18.88
CA ASP A 41 -12.43 -12.51 -19.20
C ASP A 41 -12.38 -12.68 -20.74
N GLN A 42 -11.62 -13.63 -21.23
CA GLN A 42 -11.67 -14.02 -22.63
C GLN A 42 -12.93 -14.85 -22.82
N MET A 43 -13.93 -14.29 -23.53
CA MET A 43 -14.98 -15.11 -24.11
C MET A 43 -14.32 -16.10 -25.05
N GLU A 44 -14.61 -17.41 -24.90
CA GLU A 44 -14.23 -18.40 -25.89
C GLU A 44 -14.82 -17.95 -27.23
N ALA A 45 -13.97 -17.53 -28.14
CA ALA A 45 -14.39 -17.34 -29.52
C ALA A 45 -14.85 -18.72 -30.00
N ASP A 46 -16.11 -18.81 -30.38
CA ASP A 46 -16.71 -20.00 -31.00
C ASP A 46 -15.73 -20.57 -32.03
N GLN A 47 -15.10 -21.69 -31.70
CA GLN A 47 -14.42 -22.48 -32.74
C GLN A 47 -15.55 -23.07 -33.57
N PRO A 48 -15.53 -22.93 -34.92
CA PRO A 48 -16.52 -23.56 -35.75
C PRO A 48 -16.48 -25.07 -35.50
N ASP A 49 -17.62 -25.61 -35.15
CA ASP A 49 -17.87 -27.05 -34.96
C ASP A 49 -17.24 -27.86 -36.13
N ASN A 50 -16.23 -28.62 -35.79
CA ASN A 50 -15.81 -29.73 -36.62
C ASN A 50 -16.61 -30.96 -36.17
N PRO A 51 -17.57 -31.47 -36.98
CA PRO A 51 -18.38 -32.62 -36.58
C PRO A 51 -17.68 -33.91 -36.95
N GLU A 52 -16.69 -34.35 -36.17
CA GLU A 52 -16.21 -35.72 -36.19
C GLU A 52 -15.29 -35.94 -34.95
N ASP A 53 -15.89 -36.32 -33.82
CA ASP A 53 -15.42 -37.42 -32.97
C ASP A 53 -16.37 -37.66 -31.82
N ASN A 54 -17.14 -38.72 -31.98
CA ASN A 54 -18.11 -39.22 -30.99
C ASN A 54 -17.37 -40.27 -30.12
N SER A 55 -16.78 -39.84 -29.01
CA SER A 55 -16.42 -40.78 -27.93
C SER A 55 -16.66 -40.14 -26.58
N GLY A 56 -17.66 -40.71 -25.87
CA GLY A 56 -18.08 -40.25 -24.59
C GLY A 56 -16.97 -40.24 -23.52
N SER A 57 -16.78 -39.10 -22.94
CA SER A 57 -16.18 -38.96 -21.63
C SER A 57 -16.92 -37.84 -20.87
N VAL A 58 -17.28 -38.15 -19.64
CA VAL A 58 -17.99 -37.38 -18.65
C VAL A 58 -17.38 -35.97 -18.53
N PRO A 59 -18.21 -34.89 -18.45
CA PRO A 59 -17.67 -33.53 -18.24
C PRO A 59 -17.38 -33.36 -16.75
N ASP A 60 -16.12 -33.58 -16.36
CA ASP A 60 -15.62 -33.16 -15.07
C ASP A 60 -14.72 -31.92 -15.26
N SER A 61 -14.94 -30.94 -14.41
CA SER A 61 -14.27 -29.65 -14.26
C SER A 61 -14.72 -28.52 -15.20
N LYS A 62 -15.41 -27.56 -14.57
CA LYS A 62 -15.64 -26.21 -15.08
C LYS A 62 -14.34 -25.64 -15.66
N SER A 63 -14.28 -25.49 -16.98
CA SER A 63 -13.25 -24.70 -17.64
C SER A 63 -13.38 -23.27 -17.10
N LYS A 64 -12.48 -22.86 -16.21
CA LYS A 64 -12.30 -21.44 -15.87
C LYS A 64 -11.92 -20.75 -17.17
N GLY A 65 -12.78 -19.90 -17.70
CA GLY A 65 -12.50 -19.07 -18.86
C GLY A 65 -11.12 -18.41 -18.67
N LYS A 66 -10.34 -18.39 -19.72
CA LYS A 66 -8.95 -17.92 -19.67
C LYS A 66 -8.96 -16.41 -19.40
N ARG A 67 -8.64 -15.98 -18.19
CA ARG A 67 -8.50 -14.56 -17.83
C ARG A 67 -7.19 -14.01 -18.38
N LYS A 68 -7.27 -12.86 -19.02
CA LYS A 68 -6.09 -12.09 -19.39
C LYS A 68 -5.81 -11.06 -18.29
N LEU A 69 -4.58 -11.08 -17.76
CA LEU A 69 -4.15 -10.18 -16.71
C LEU A 69 -3.27 -9.06 -17.26
N TYR A 70 -3.44 -7.86 -16.71
CA TYR A 70 -2.69 -6.66 -17.05
C TYR A 70 -2.05 -6.11 -15.79
N VAL A 71 -0.72 -6.22 -15.71
CA VAL A 71 0.08 -5.83 -14.55
C VAL A 71 0.95 -4.63 -14.87
N GLY A 72 1.13 -3.76 -13.90
CA GLY A 72 1.99 -2.59 -14.01
C GLY A 72 1.28 -1.32 -14.49
N SER A 73 1.89 -0.17 -14.21
CA SER A 73 1.31 1.15 -14.44
C SER A 73 0.97 1.41 -15.91
N GLN A 74 1.81 0.95 -16.83
CA GLN A 74 1.56 1.14 -18.27
C GLN A 74 0.33 0.35 -18.73
N ALA A 75 0.25 -0.93 -18.33
CA ALA A 75 -0.86 -1.79 -18.73
C ALA A 75 -2.20 -1.31 -18.16
N LEU A 76 -2.22 -0.84 -16.90
CA LEU A 76 -3.39 -0.26 -16.25
C LEU A 76 -3.74 1.14 -16.75
N GLY A 77 -2.78 1.87 -17.31
CA GLY A 77 -2.99 3.21 -17.87
C GLY A 77 -3.86 3.23 -19.14
N PHE A 78 -4.02 2.10 -19.82
CA PHE A 78 -4.85 1.98 -21.01
C PHE A 78 -6.21 1.38 -20.66
N ARG A 79 -7.28 2.17 -20.90
CA ARG A 79 -8.65 1.68 -20.79
C ARG A 79 -8.90 0.53 -21.78
N ARG A 80 -9.56 -0.50 -21.30
CA ARG A 80 -10.07 -1.62 -22.11
C ARG A 80 -11.52 -1.91 -21.76
N ASP A 81 -12.29 -2.32 -22.75
CA ASP A 81 -13.68 -2.74 -22.52
C ASP A 81 -13.71 -3.94 -21.57
N PHE A 82 -14.65 -3.92 -20.64
CA PHE A 82 -14.89 -4.96 -19.62
C PHE A 82 -13.68 -5.28 -18.71
N MET A 83 -12.67 -4.41 -18.67
CA MET A 83 -11.53 -4.62 -17.77
C MET A 83 -11.91 -4.28 -16.33
N GLU A 84 -11.91 -5.29 -15.46
CA GLU A 84 -12.02 -5.10 -14.02
C GLU A 84 -10.64 -4.86 -13.40
N VAL A 85 -10.58 -4.02 -12.38
CA VAL A 85 -9.37 -3.82 -11.57
C VAL A 85 -9.57 -4.46 -10.21
N ILE A 86 -8.69 -5.39 -9.88
CA ILE A 86 -8.76 -6.16 -8.63
C ILE A 86 -7.45 -6.10 -7.87
N SER A 87 -7.52 -6.18 -6.54
CA SER A 87 -6.34 -6.30 -5.68
C SER A 87 -6.25 -7.73 -5.13
N PRO A 88 -5.08 -8.39 -5.18
CA PRO A 88 -4.88 -9.70 -4.56
C PRO A 88 -4.76 -9.63 -3.04
N ILE A 89 -4.71 -8.43 -2.45
CA ILE A 89 -4.49 -8.22 -1.04
C ILE A 89 -5.72 -7.55 -0.43
N LYS A 90 -6.22 -8.12 0.66
CA LYS A 90 -7.28 -7.55 1.48
C LYS A 90 -6.83 -7.56 2.95
N ASP A 91 -6.99 -6.42 3.63
CA ASP A 91 -6.61 -6.27 5.04
C ASP A 91 -5.15 -6.71 5.34
N GLY A 92 -4.26 -6.46 4.37
CA GLY A 92 -2.84 -6.82 4.44
C GLY A 92 -2.53 -8.30 4.18
N VAL A 93 -3.54 -9.13 3.87
CA VAL A 93 -3.39 -10.57 3.62
C VAL A 93 -3.63 -10.89 2.14
N VAL A 94 -2.83 -11.81 1.60
CA VAL A 94 -3.01 -12.29 0.22
C VAL A 94 -4.26 -13.17 0.14
N MET A 95 -5.16 -12.82 -0.78
CA MET A 95 -6.40 -13.55 -1.05
C MET A 95 -6.33 -14.35 -2.36
N ASP A 96 -5.50 -13.94 -3.29
CA ASP A 96 -5.36 -14.58 -4.61
C ASP A 96 -3.87 -14.71 -4.99
N TRP A 97 -3.34 -15.91 -4.84
CA TRP A 97 -1.94 -16.21 -5.13
C TRP A 97 -1.64 -16.27 -6.63
N ASP A 98 -2.62 -16.62 -7.47
CA ASP A 98 -2.43 -16.65 -8.92
C ASP A 98 -2.13 -15.22 -9.43
N ILE A 99 -2.79 -14.22 -8.85
CA ILE A 99 -2.52 -12.81 -9.17
C ILE A 99 -1.17 -12.37 -8.61
N VAL A 100 -0.81 -12.76 -7.39
CA VAL A 100 0.51 -12.46 -6.80
C VAL A 100 1.63 -13.02 -7.65
N GLU A 101 1.49 -14.23 -8.15
CA GLU A 101 2.47 -14.83 -9.08
C GLU A 101 2.64 -13.97 -10.34
N ASN A 102 1.57 -13.46 -10.92
CA ASN A 102 1.66 -12.57 -12.08
C ASN A 102 2.33 -11.21 -11.75
N ILE A 103 2.12 -10.68 -10.54
CA ILE A 103 2.82 -9.49 -10.05
C ILE A 103 4.33 -9.77 -9.92
N TRP A 104 4.71 -10.91 -9.36
CA TRP A 104 6.12 -11.31 -9.25
C TRP A 104 6.74 -11.60 -10.63
N ASP A 105 6.01 -12.26 -11.53
CA ASP A 105 6.45 -12.47 -12.93
C ASP A 105 6.74 -11.13 -13.61
N HIS A 106 5.87 -10.13 -13.44
CA HIS A 106 6.09 -8.78 -13.98
C HIS A 106 7.33 -8.12 -13.35
N ALA A 107 7.52 -8.25 -12.02
CA ALA A 107 8.70 -7.73 -11.35
C ALA A 107 10.00 -8.35 -11.91
N PHE A 108 10.04 -9.67 -12.06
CA PHE A 108 11.24 -10.38 -12.50
C PHE A 108 11.53 -10.18 -13.99
N ARG A 109 10.51 -10.37 -14.85
CA ARG A 109 10.69 -10.43 -16.31
C ARG A 109 10.67 -9.08 -16.98
N GLU A 110 9.80 -8.15 -16.53
CA GLU A 110 9.60 -6.87 -17.19
C GLU A 110 10.36 -5.73 -16.52
N CYS A 111 10.48 -5.75 -15.18
CA CYS A 111 11.09 -4.65 -14.44
C CYS A 111 12.56 -4.87 -14.14
N LEU A 112 12.93 -6.04 -13.60
CA LEU A 112 14.29 -6.35 -13.19
C LEU A 112 15.09 -7.08 -14.26
N LEU A 113 14.41 -7.75 -15.20
CA LEU A 113 15.01 -8.55 -16.27
C LEU A 113 15.98 -9.62 -15.75
N ILE A 114 15.54 -10.39 -14.76
CA ILE A 114 16.35 -11.42 -14.08
C ILE A 114 15.74 -12.82 -14.24
N ASP A 115 16.58 -13.84 -14.06
CA ASP A 115 16.13 -15.20 -13.77
C ASP A 115 16.11 -15.41 -12.25
N PRO A 116 14.93 -15.63 -11.63
CA PRO A 116 14.84 -15.85 -10.18
C PRO A 116 15.70 -17.00 -9.64
N LYS A 117 16.02 -17.99 -10.49
CA LYS A 117 16.86 -19.15 -10.12
C LYS A 117 18.29 -18.76 -9.72
N GLU A 118 18.74 -17.60 -10.17
CA GLU A 118 20.10 -17.10 -9.92
C GLU A 118 20.21 -16.25 -8.65
N HIS A 119 19.08 -15.82 -8.08
CA HIS A 119 19.05 -14.84 -7.01
C HIS A 119 18.40 -15.36 -5.73
N PRO A 120 19.05 -15.23 -4.57
CA PRO A 120 18.37 -15.35 -3.29
C PRO A 120 17.27 -14.29 -3.17
N MET A 121 16.17 -14.61 -2.49
CA MET A 121 15.02 -13.72 -2.32
C MET A 121 14.76 -13.37 -0.86
N LEU A 122 14.61 -12.08 -0.58
CA LEU A 122 14.05 -11.61 0.67
C LEU A 122 12.65 -11.04 0.38
N LEU A 123 11.62 -11.64 1.00
CA LEU A 123 10.25 -11.15 0.92
C LEU A 123 9.87 -10.47 2.23
N ALA A 124 9.41 -9.23 2.13
CA ALA A 124 8.78 -8.54 3.24
C ALA A 124 7.36 -9.08 3.45
N GLU A 125 6.96 -9.29 4.70
CA GLU A 125 5.64 -9.79 5.06
C GLU A 125 4.99 -8.95 6.16
N PRO A 126 3.64 -8.81 6.17
CA PRO A 126 2.95 -8.08 7.24
C PRO A 126 3.11 -8.79 8.57
N CYS A 127 3.05 -8.03 9.68
CA CYS A 127 3.17 -8.60 11.03
C CYS A 127 2.06 -9.61 11.34
N SER A 128 0.88 -9.43 10.76
CA SER A 128 -0.29 -10.32 10.93
C SER A 128 -0.28 -11.57 10.04
N ASN A 129 0.77 -11.78 9.23
CA ASN A 129 0.82 -12.89 8.29
C ASN A 129 0.74 -14.25 8.99
N THR A 130 -0.10 -15.14 8.46
CA THR A 130 -0.32 -16.47 9.03
C THR A 130 0.74 -17.46 8.57
N GLN A 131 0.88 -18.58 9.30
CA GLN A 131 1.78 -19.66 8.91
C GLN A 131 1.45 -20.21 7.51
N GLN A 132 0.17 -20.39 7.21
CA GLN A 132 -0.28 -20.87 5.89
C GLN A 132 0.14 -19.94 4.75
N GLN A 133 0.04 -18.62 4.95
CA GLN A 133 0.48 -17.64 3.96
C GLN A 133 1.99 -17.69 3.74
N ARG A 134 2.76 -17.90 4.80
CA ARG A 134 4.21 -18.03 4.74
C ARG A 134 4.62 -19.29 3.99
N GLU A 135 3.98 -20.42 4.31
CA GLU A 135 4.19 -21.70 3.62
C GLU A 135 3.88 -21.59 2.13
N LYS A 136 2.77 -20.92 1.77
CA LYS A 136 2.42 -20.72 0.36
C LYS A 136 3.40 -19.83 -0.38
N ALA A 137 3.88 -18.76 0.23
CA ALA A 137 4.92 -17.92 -0.36
C ALA A 137 6.23 -18.72 -0.58
N ALA A 138 6.64 -19.53 0.40
CA ALA A 138 7.82 -20.36 0.30
C ALA A 138 7.66 -21.45 -0.79
N GLU A 139 6.51 -22.13 -0.84
CA GLU A 139 6.19 -23.11 -1.88
C GLU A 139 6.35 -22.50 -3.29
N ILE A 140 5.72 -21.33 -3.54
CA ILE A 140 5.81 -20.68 -4.85
C ILE A 140 7.26 -20.30 -5.19
N MET A 141 8.00 -19.75 -4.23
CA MET A 141 9.38 -19.34 -4.46
C MET A 141 10.30 -20.53 -4.77
N PHE A 142 10.17 -21.64 -4.05
CA PHE A 142 11.01 -22.80 -4.27
C PHE A 142 10.55 -23.70 -5.41
N GLU A 143 9.24 -23.91 -5.57
CA GLU A 143 8.73 -24.84 -6.59
C GLU A 143 8.58 -24.19 -7.97
N LYS A 144 7.98 -23.00 -8.03
CA LYS A 144 7.75 -22.30 -9.31
C LYS A 144 9.00 -21.53 -9.76
N TYR A 145 9.52 -20.66 -8.89
CA TYR A 145 10.66 -19.79 -9.25
C TYR A 145 12.00 -20.44 -9.04
N GLN A 146 12.08 -21.55 -8.31
CA GLN A 146 13.29 -22.34 -8.05
C GLN A 146 14.44 -21.49 -7.49
N VAL A 147 14.11 -20.54 -6.63
CA VAL A 147 15.11 -19.67 -5.99
C VAL A 147 16.13 -20.48 -5.19
N PRO A 148 17.40 -20.09 -5.15
CA PRO A 148 18.43 -20.82 -4.41
C PRO A 148 18.27 -20.71 -2.91
N ALA A 149 17.77 -19.60 -2.41
CA ALA A 149 17.54 -19.33 -1.01
C ALA A 149 16.42 -18.30 -0.80
N LEU A 150 15.73 -18.38 0.33
CA LEU A 150 14.62 -17.53 0.70
C LEU A 150 14.73 -17.04 2.14
N PHE A 151 14.34 -15.80 2.38
CA PHE A 151 14.09 -15.27 3.71
C PHE A 151 12.77 -14.48 3.75
N LEU A 152 11.96 -14.74 4.79
CA LEU A 152 10.71 -14.01 5.03
C LEU A 152 10.90 -13.09 6.25
N ALA A 153 10.81 -11.79 6.05
CA ALA A 153 11.03 -10.79 7.09
C ALA A 153 9.79 -9.96 7.38
N LYS A 154 9.48 -9.76 8.66
CA LYS A 154 8.36 -8.90 9.08
C LYS A 154 8.63 -7.43 8.73
N ASN A 155 7.64 -6.74 8.14
CA ASN A 155 7.73 -5.33 7.74
C ASN A 155 8.25 -4.43 8.87
N ALA A 156 7.74 -4.58 10.09
CA ALA A 156 8.15 -3.78 11.22
C ALA A 156 9.63 -4.00 11.59
N VAL A 157 10.12 -5.25 11.50
CA VAL A 157 11.53 -5.56 11.74
C VAL A 157 12.41 -4.87 10.71
N LEU A 158 12.04 -4.93 9.44
CA LEU A 158 12.77 -4.27 8.36
C LEU A 158 12.80 -2.74 8.54
N THR A 159 11.67 -2.13 8.89
CA THR A 159 11.60 -0.68 9.18
C THR A 159 12.47 -0.30 10.37
N SER A 160 12.44 -1.08 11.46
CA SER A 160 13.31 -0.88 12.62
C SER A 160 14.78 -0.97 12.23
N PHE A 161 15.11 -1.98 11.43
CA PHE A 161 16.47 -2.20 10.94
C PHE A 161 16.97 -1.05 10.04
N ALA A 162 16.11 -0.54 9.13
CA ALA A 162 16.43 0.62 8.30
C ALA A 162 16.78 1.86 9.12
N SER A 163 16.21 2.01 10.32
CA SER A 163 16.51 3.10 11.25
C SER A 163 17.69 2.83 12.18
N GLY A 164 18.38 1.70 12.02
CA GLY A 164 19.50 1.28 12.87
C GLY A 164 19.11 0.93 14.30
N ARG A 165 17.88 0.46 14.55
CA ARG A 165 17.37 0.16 15.89
C ARG A 165 17.00 -1.31 16.02
N ALA A 166 17.42 -1.92 17.12
CA ALA A 166 17.01 -3.27 17.49
C ALA A 166 15.65 -3.27 18.22
N THR A 167 15.35 -2.18 18.94
CA THR A 167 14.11 -1.99 19.70
C THR A 167 13.45 -0.68 19.29
N SER A 168 12.19 -0.73 18.89
CA SER A 168 11.37 0.43 18.48
C SER A 168 9.89 0.08 18.44
N LEU A 169 9.04 1.08 18.43
CA LEU A 169 7.62 0.94 18.06
C LEU A 169 7.44 1.44 16.64
N VAL A 170 7.13 0.55 15.71
CA VAL A 170 6.91 0.91 14.32
C VAL A 170 5.44 1.27 14.10
N VAL A 171 5.21 2.49 13.63
CA VAL A 171 3.91 2.98 13.16
C VAL A 171 4.01 3.07 11.64
N ASP A 172 3.47 2.08 10.96
CA ASP A 172 3.43 2.02 9.50
C ASP A 172 2.03 2.39 9.00
N SER A 173 1.90 3.60 8.45
CA SER A 173 0.66 4.07 7.81
C SER A 173 0.82 3.99 6.30
N GLY A 174 0.35 2.87 5.75
CA GLY A 174 0.42 2.55 4.33
C GLY A 174 -0.83 2.94 3.54
N GLY A 175 -0.94 2.39 2.33
CA GLY A 175 -2.13 2.58 1.48
C GLY A 175 -3.37 1.86 2.02
N GLY A 176 -3.23 0.58 2.36
CA GLY A 176 -4.37 -0.27 2.76
C GLY A 176 -4.64 -0.31 4.26
N LEU A 177 -3.60 -0.15 5.09
CA LEU A 177 -3.67 -0.31 6.55
C LEU A 177 -2.79 0.68 7.27
N THR A 178 -3.10 0.91 8.56
CA THR A 178 -2.16 1.45 9.54
C THR A 178 -1.87 0.39 10.60
N THR A 179 -0.60 0.07 10.80
CA THR A 179 -0.15 -0.95 11.74
C THR A 179 0.76 -0.33 12.79
N VAL A 180 0.55 -0.67 14.05
CA VAL A 180 1.43 -0.34 15.15
C VAL A 180 2.03 -1.63 15.68
N ALA A 181 3.34 -1.79 15.58
CA ALA A 181 4.03 -3.04 15.90
C ALA A 181 5.28 -2.77 16.74
N PRO A 182 5.34 -3.21 18.00
CA PRO A 182 6.55 -3.14 18.79
C PRO A 182 7.54 -4.20 18.35
N VAL A 183 8.78 -3.76 18.16
CA VAL A 183 9.94 -4.60 17.85
C VAL A 183 10.88 -4.53 19.04
N HIS A 184 11.34 -5.67 19.52
CA HIS A 184 12.31 -5.78 20.60
C HIS A 184 13.38 -6.78 20.22
N ASP A 185 14.65 -6.34 20.26
CA ASP A 185 15.82 -7.13 19.85
C ASP A 185 15.66 -7.80 18.47
N GLY A 186 15.02 -7.09 17.54
CA GLY A 186 14.77 -7.57 16.19
C GLY A 186 13.57 -8.51 16.01
N TYR A 187 12.74 -8.68 17.04
CA TYR A 187 11.53 -9.53 16.99
C TYR A 187 10.27 -8.72 17.22
N VAL A 188 9.22 -9.03 16.45
CA VAL A 188 7.90 -8.41 16.64
C VAL A 188 7.21 -9.03 17.85
N LEU A 189 6.75 -8.20 18.77
CA LEU A 189 5.93 -8.62 19.92
C LEU A 189 4.47 -8.79 19.45
N GLN A 190 4.15 -9.93 18.87
CA GLN A 190 2.89 -10.22 18.17
C GLN A 190 1.61 -9.88 18.96
N LYS A 191 1.60 -10.15 20.28
CA LYS A 191 0.43 -9.90 21.14
C LYS A 191 0.12 -8.41 21.31
N ALA A 192 1.08 -7.55 21.02
CA ALA A 192 0.97 -6.11 21.14
C ALA A 192 0.76 -5.39 19.81
N VAL A 193 0.77 -6.12 18.68
CA VAL A 193 0.47 -5.55 17.37
C VAL A 193 -0.97 -5.07 17.33
N ALA A 194 -1.17 -3.84 16.84
CA ALA A 194 -2.48 -3.26 16.57
C ALA A 194 -2.57 -2.86 15.11
N THR A 195 -3.74 -3.07 14.50
CA THR A 195 -4.03 -2.72 13.10
C THR A 195 -5.32 -1.91 12.99
N SER A 196 -5.34 -0.99 12.04
CA SER A 196 -6.54 -0.25 11.65
C SER A 196 -6.70 -0.32 10.13
N PRO A 197 -7.91 -0.49 9.62
CA PRO A 197 -8.17 -0.42 8.18
C PRO A 197 -8.03 1.00 7.63
N ILE A 198 -7.88 2.01 8.48
CA ILE A 198 -7.69 3.38 8.03
C ILE A 198 -6.27 3.52 7.46
N GLY A 199 -6.21 3.60 6.15
CA GLY A 199 -4.99 3.82 5.37
C GLY A 199 -5.23 4.84 4.27
N GLY A 200 -4.24 5.04 3.43
CA GLY A 200 -4.27 6.07 2.38
C GLY A 200 -5.43 5.91 1.39
N GLU A 201 -5.85 4.67 1.09
CA GLU A 201 -6.98 4.40 0.16
C GLU A 201 -8.32 4.84 0.75
N ILE A 202 -8.57 4.53 2.02
CA ILE A 202 -9.80 4.99 2.69
C ILE A 202 -9.84 6.51 2.76
N LEU A 203 -8.73 7.17 3.08
CA LEU A 203 -8.66 8.63 3.06
C LEU A 203 -8.94 9.19 1.66
N THR A 204 -8.45 8.53 0.62
CA THR A 204 -8.73 8.90 -0.77
C THR A 204 -10.20 8.75 -1.11
N ASP A 205 -10.85 7.65 -0.72
CA ASP A 205 -12.27 7.43 -0.92
C ASP A 205 -13.12 8.46 -0.17
N CYS A 206 -12.75 8.77 1.08
CA CYS A 206 -13.39 9.85 1.85
C CYS A 206 -13.29 11.20 1.15
N LEU A 207 -12.12 11.52 0.56
CA LEU A 207 -11.95 12.75 -0.20
C LEU A 207 -12.83 12.78 -1.46
N ILE A 208 -12.88 11.69 -2.23
CA ILE A 208 -13.76 11.58 -3.41
C ILE A 208 -15.20 11.84 -2.99
N LYS A 209 -15.69 11.19 -1.94
CA LYS A 209 -17.08 11.36 -1.46
C LYS A 209 -17.36 12.76 -0.96
N SER A 210 -16.42 13.38 -0.26
CA SER A 210 -16.55 14.78 0.18
C SER A 210 -16.61 15.76 -1.00
N LEU A 211 -15.80 15.55 -2.04
CA LEU A 211 -15.85 16.38 -3.26
C LEU A 211 -17.16 16.17 -4.04
N GLU A 212 -17.63 14.94 -4.18
CA GLU A 212 -18.92 14.63 -4.82
C GLU A 212 -20.09 15.35 -4.14
N GLN A 213 -20.11 15.43 -2.81
CA GLN A 213 -21.11 16.19 -2.06
C GLN A 213 -21.12 17.70 -2.39
N LYS A 214 -19.95 18.23 -2.74
CA LYS A 214 -19.80 19.64 -3.13
C LYS A 214 -20.09 19.86 -4.61
N GLY A 215 -20.58 18.84 -5.32
CA GLY A 215 -20.87 18.88 -6.74
C GLY A 215 -19.62 18.80 -7.63
N ILE A 216 -18.48 18.40 -7.07
CA ILE A 216 -17.23 18.24 -7.81
C ILE A 216 -17.08 16.75 -8.18
N THR A 217 -17.14 16.46 -9.47
CA THR A 217 -16.90 15.12 -10.00
C THR A 217 -15.52 15.03 -10.60
N ILE A 218 -14.73 14.05 -10.14
CA ILE A 218 -13.41 13.77 -10.71
C ILE A 218 -13.59 12.98 -11.99
N LYS A 219 -13.26 13.59 -13.14
CA LYS A 219 -13.29 12.92 -14.44
C LYS A 219 -12.00 12.13 -14.67
N PRO A 220 -12.07 10.80 -14.90
CA PRO A 220 -10.91 10.02 -15.31
C PRO A 220 -10.28 10.56 -16.60
N ARG A 221 -8.97 10.46 -16.71
CA ARG A 221 -8.22 10.98 -17.87
C ARG A 221 -8.68 10.42 -19.21
N TYR A 222 -9.20 9.19 -19.27
CA TYR A 222 -9.70 8.57 -20.48
C TYR A 222 -11.06 9.11 -20.94
N SER A 223 -11.83 9.77 -20.04
CA SER A 223 -13.22 10.15 -20.28
C SER A 223 -13.38 11.51 -21.01
N PHE A 224 -12.31 12.18 -21.37
CA PHE A 224 -12.35 13.46 -22.08
C PHE A 224 -11.12 13.67 -22.97
N LYS A 225 -11.23 14.62 -23.90
CA LYS A 225 -10.11 15.19 -24.66
C LYS A 225 -10.03 16.69 -24.43
N ARG A 226 -8.82 17.21 -24.22
CA ARG A 226 -8.52 18.64 -24.25
C ARG A 226 -8.08 19.03 -25.66
N LYS A 227 -8.80 19.93 -26.30
CA LYS A 227 -8.43 20.49 -27.61
C LYS A 227 -8.09 21.96 -27.40
N GLU A 228 -6.89 22.35 -27.75
CA GLU A 228 -6.51 23.76 -27.76
C GLU A 228 -7.18 24.44 -28.94
N ILE A 229 -7.97 25.51 -28.65
CA ILE A 229 -8.69 26.31 -29.65
C ILE A 229 -7.85 27.55 -29.98
N ARG A 230 -7.22 28.13 -28.98
CA ARG A 230 -6.29 29.27 -29.06
C ARG A 230 -5.15 29.03 -28.07
N PRO A 231 -4.00 29.72 -28.22
CA PRO A 231 -2.90 29.58 -27.24
C PRO A 231 -3.39 29.83 -25.82
N GLY A 232 -3.34 28.77 -24.98
CA GLY A 232 -3.78 28.81 -23.59
C GLY A 232 -5.28 28.62 -23.34
N GLU A 233 -6.12 28.52 -24.40
CA GLU A 233 -7.57 28.30 -24.29
C GLU A 233 -7.92 26.89 -24.77
N PHE A 234 -8.51 26.07 -23.88
CA PHE A 234 -8.83 24.66 -24.14
C PHE A 234 -10.33 24.42 -24.11
N GLN A 235 -10.81 23.62 -25.05
CA GLN A 235 -12.14 23.05 -25.05
C GLN A 235 -12.07 21.60 -24.54
N ILE A 236 -12.93 21.29 -23.60
CA ILE A 236 -13.07 19.91 -23.07
C ILE A 236 -14.19 19.22 -23.87
N MET A 237 -13.87 18.05 -24.38
CA MET A 237 -14.84 17.19 -25.08
C MET A 237 -14.96 15.90 -24.27
N ASP A 238 -16.15 15.65 -23.72
CA ASP A 238 -16.43 14.41 -23.03
C ASP A 238 -16.48 13.24 -24.03
N LEU A 239 -15.93 12.12 -23.63
CA LEU A 239 -15.93 10.86 -24.38
C LEU A 239 -16.77 9.84 -23.62
N ASP A 240 -17.61 9.12 -24.33
CA ASP A 240 -18.44 8.05 -23.78
C ASP A 240 -17.82 6.68 -24.09
N PHE A 241 -17.64 5.88 -23.06
CA PHE A 241 -17.15 4.52 -23.15
C PHE A 241 -18.03 3.62 -22.26
N PRO A 242 -19.19 3.16 -22.77
CA PRO A 242 -20.19 2.45 -21.96
C PRO A 242 -19.68 1.12 -21.38
N ASP A 243 -18.71 0.49 -22.03
CA ASP A 243 -18.16 -0.79 -21.59
C ASP A 243 -17.00 -0.64 -20.57
N THR A 244 -16.87 0.53 -19.97
CA THR A 244 -15.93 0.75 -18.88
C THR A 244 -16.53 0.27 -17.56
N THR A 245 -15.80 -0.61 -16.84
CA THR A 245 -16.25 -1.12 -15.56
C THR A 245 -16.16 -0.07 -14.45
N ASP A 246 -16.99 -0.22 -13.42
CA ASP A 246 -16.96 0.68 -12.25
C ASP A 246 -15.64 0.57 -11.48
N SER A 247 -15.04 -0.61 -11.40
CA SER A 247 -13.76 -0.83 -10.74
C SER A 247 -12.62 -0.09 -11.44
N TYR A 248 -12.58 -0.10 -12.78
CA TYR A 248 -11.59 0.66 -13.54
C TYR A 248 -11.81 2.17 -13.42
N LYS A 249 -13.06 2.62 -13.49
CA LYS A 249 -13.41 4.02 -13.29
C LYS A 249 -12.95 4.52 -11.91
N LEU A 250 -13.27 3.75 -10.86
CA LEU A 250 -12.86 4.08 -9.49
C LEU A 250 -11.33 4.08 -9.34
N TYR A 251 -10.63 3.12 -9.92
CA TYR A 251 -9.17 3.08 -9.94
C TYR A 251 -8.57 4.37 -10.52
N CYS A 252 -9.09 4.83 -11.66
CA CYS A 252 -8.64 6.07 -12.30
C CYS A 252 -8.99 7.32 -11.48
N GLN A 253 -10.17 7.36 -10.86
CA GLN A 253 -10.57 8.46 -9.97
C GLN A 253 -9.70 8.51 -8.71
N ARG A 254 -9.40 7.35 -8.10
CA ARG A 254 -8.51 7.24 -6.94
C ARG A 254 -7.10 7.75 -7.24
N ALA A 255 -6.58 7.51 -8.42
CA ALA A 255 -5.26 8.02 -8.82
C ALA A 255 -5.21 9.55 -8.77
N ILE A 256 -6.25 10.22 -9.28
CA ILE A 256 -6.35 11.69 -9.24
C ILE A 256 -6.60 12.19 -7.82
N ALA A 257 -7.53 11.57 -7.08
CA ALA A 257 -7.84 11.96 -5.71
C ALA A 257 -6.68 11.76 -4.74
N SER A 258 -5.86 10.72 -4.96
CA SER A 258 -4.62 10.51 -4.19
C SER A 258 -3.63 11.64 -4.42
N ASP A 259 -3.48 12.11 -5.66
CA ASP A 259 -2.62 13.25 -5.97
C ASP A 259 -3.14 14.54 -5.31
N ILE A 260 -4.46 14.80 -5.39
CA ILE A 260 -5.08 15.93 -4.66
C ILE A 260 -4.75 15.83 -3.17
N LYS A 261 -4.99 14.67 -2.56
CA LYS A 261 -4.71 14.43 -1.14
C LYS A 261 -3.25 14.70 -0.79
N GLU A 262 -2.30 14.19 -1.57
CA GLU A 262 -0.86 14.38 -1.34
C GLU A 262 -0.44 15.85 -1.49
N CYS A 263 -1.08 16.59 -2.40
CA CYS A 263 -0.77 18.01 -2.63
C CYS A 263 -1.36 18.97 -1.58
N VAL A 264 -2.60 18.72 -1.12
CA VAL A 264 -3.33 19.73 -0.33
C VAL A 264 -3.55 19.36 1.13
N SER A 265 -3.46 18.07 1.50
CA SER A 265 -3.80 17.62 2.84
C SER A 265 -2.71 17.93 3.87
N ARG A 266 -3.18 18.27 5.07
CA ARG A 266 -2.34 18.55 6.23
C ARG A 266 -3.06 18.09 7.50
N ALA A 267 -2.39 17.35 8.37
CA ALA A 267 -2.95 17.00 9.67
C ALA A 267 -3.21 18.28 10.49
N PRO A 268 -4.38 18.42 11.14
CA PRO A 268 -4.65 19.58 11.98
C PRO A 268 -3.86 19.51 13.29
N ASP A 269 -3.53 20.66 13.85
CA ASP A 269 -2.76 20.75 15.11
C ASP A 269 -3.56 20.29 16.34
N THR A 270 -4.89 20.25 16.23
CA THR A 270 -5.85 19.81 17.25
C THR A 270 -6.95 18.98 16.57
N PRO A 271 -7.73 18.18 17.31
CA PRO A 271 -8.86 17.46 16.72
C PRO A 271 -9.73 18.36 15.86
N TYR A 272 -10.09 17.85 14.67
CA TYR A 272 -10.89 18.59 13.73
C TYR A 272 -12.29 18.87 14.26
N ASP A 273 -12.76 20.09 14.10
CA ASP A 273 -14.15 20.47 14.31
C ASP A 273 -14.63 21.45 13.23
N ASP A 274 -15.87 21.27 12.77
CA ASP A 274 -16.42 22.02 11.62
C ASP A 274 -16.46 23.55 11.90
N SER A 275 -16.64 23.97 13.13
CA SER A 275 -16.76 25.37 13.47
C SER A 275 -15.43 26.12 13.36
N SER A 276 -14.36 25.50 13.81
CA SER A 276 -13.00 26.07 13.75
C SER A 276 -12.44 26.13 12.34
N TYR A 277 -12.90 25.25 11.45
CA TYR A 277 -12.37 25.14 10.08
C TYR A 277 -13.31 25.70 9.00
N SER A 278 -14.45 26.32 9.37
CA SER A 278 -15.44 26.84 8.42
C SER A 278 -14.90 27.99 7.54
N ASN A 279 -13.99 28.81 8.05
CA ASN A 279 -13.50 30.02 7.40
C ASN A 279 -11.99 30.00 7.09
N ILE A 280 -11.40 28.82 6.95
CA ILE A 280 -9.97 28.71 6.62
C ILE A 280 -9.70 29.03 5.14
N PRO A 281 -8.50 29.53 4.82
CA PRO A 281 -8.10 29.71 3.43
C PRO A 281 -8.12 28.38 2.65
N THR A 282 -8.67 28.43 1.45
CA THR A 282 -8.67 27.31 0.53
C THR A 282 -7.32 27.13 -0.18
N THR A 283 -7.08 25.97 -0.73
CA THR A 283 -5.96 25.71 -1.62
C THR A 283 -6.52 25.25 -2.96
N SER A 284 -6.07 25.91 -4.02
CA SER A 284 -6.48 25.58 -5.38
C SER A 284 -5.75 24.32 -5.88
N TYR A 285 -6.47 23.50 -6.64
CA TYR A 285 -5.91 22.36 -7.35
C TYR A 285 -6.53 22.28 -8.75
N GLU A 286 -5.70 22.15 -9.79
CA GLU A 286 -6.16 21.98 -11.18
C GLU A 286 -6.36 20.50 -11.47
N LEU A 287 -7.59 20.11 -11.79
CA LEU A 287 -7.94 18.76 -12.23
C LEU A 287 -7.40 18.49 -13.65
N PRO A 288 -7.26 17.21 -14.05
CA PRO A 288 -6.75 16.86 -15.38
C PRO A 288 -7.54 17.45 -16.55
N ASP A 289 -8.84 17.73 -16.37
CA ASP A 289 -9.68 18.38 -17.36
C ASP A 289 -9.48 19.90 -17.44
N GLY A 290 -8.69 20.48 -16.55
CA GLY A 290 -8.41 21.92 -16.47
C GLY A 290 -9.35 22.68 -15.55
N GLN A 291 -10.33 22.01 -14.92
CA GLN A 291 -11.14 22.64 -13.89
C GLN A 291 -10.28 22.88 -12.65
N THR A 292 -10.32 24.09 -12.12
CA THR A 292 -9.70 24.42 -10.83
C THR A 292 -10.71 24.25 -9.72
N ILE A 293 -10.37 23.46 -8.71
CA ILE A 293 -11.17 23.27 -7.51
C ILE A 293 -10.50 23.95 -6.31
N GLU A 294 -11.32 24.40 -5.36
CA GLU A 294 -10.87 25.01 -4.11
C GLU A 294 -11.13 24.03 -2.95
N VAL A 295 -10.06 23.54 -2.34
CA VAL A 295 -10.13 22.60 -1.21
C VAL A 295 -9.93 23.38 0.09
N GLY A 296 -10.97 23.40 0.93
CA GLY A 296 -10.98 24.11 2.22
C GLY A 296 -10.80 23.17 3.41
N ALA A 297 -11.85 23.02 4.22
CA ALA A 297 -11.84 22.23 5.45
C ALA A 297 -11.41 20.76 5.26
N ASP A 298 -11.72 20.16 4.10
CA ASP A 298 -11.33 18.77 3.80
C ASP A 298 -9.82 18.51 3.87
N ARG A 299 -9.01 19.55 3.64
CA ARG A 299 -7.54 19.46 3.77
C ARG A 299 -7.11 19.01 5.15
N PHE A 300 -7.92 19.26 6.17
CA PHE A 300 -7.68 18.95 7.58
C PHE A 300 -8.58 17.81 8.08
N LYS A 301 -9.84 17.78 7.62
CA LYS A 301 -10.81 16.76 8.03
C LYS A 301 -10.39 15.36 7.59
N ILE A 302 -9.99 15.21 6.34
CA ILE A 302 -9.61 13.89 5.79
C ILE A 302 -8.39 13.31 6.53
N PRO A 303 -7.29 14.04 6.72
CA PRO A 303 -6.17 13.55 7.53
C PRO A 303 -6.51 13.21 8.98
N ASP A 304 -7.42 13.97 9.60
CA ASP A 304 -7.78 13.75 11.00
C ASP A 304 -8.54 12.43 11.23
N ILE A 305 -9.06 11.80 10.19
CA ILE A 305 -9.65 10.46 10.27
C ILE A 305 -8.68 9.43 10.84
N ILE A 306 -7.37 9.58 10.65
CA ILE A 306 -6.35 8.70 11.24
C ILE A 306 -6.35 8.82 12.76
N PHE A 307 -6.58 10.04 13.28
CA PHE A 307 -6.61 10.35 14.70
C PHE A 307 -8.00 10.14 15.31
N ASN A 308 -9.04 10.40 14.53
CA ASN A 308 -10.44 10.25 14.91
C ASN A 308 -11.24 9.53 13.82
N PRO A 309 -11.22 8.19 13.80
CA PRO A 309 -11.94 7.40 12.79
C PRO A 309 -13.45 7.68 12.71
N SER A 310 -14.07 8.16 13.81
CA SER A 310 -15.49 8.47 13.83
C SER A 310 -15.91 9.57 12.85
N LEU A 311 -14.96 10.41 12.39
CA LEU A 311 -15.21 11.41 11.35
C LEU A 311 -15.72 10.81 10.02
N VAL A 312 -15.46 9.55 9.75
CA VAL A 312 -16.00 8.84 8.57
C VAL A 312 -17.52 8.87 8.57
N GLN A 313 -18.17 8.85 9.75
CA GLN A 313 -19.64 8.92 9.88
C GLN A 313 -20.22 10.23 9.34
N THR A 314 -19.41 11.28 9.26
CA THR A 314 -19.81 12.59 8.75
C THR A 314 -19.65 12.72 7.24
N ILE A 315 -19.22 11.67 6.56
CA ILE A 315 -18.97 11.64 5.11
C ILE A 315 -19.99 10.72 4.46
N PRO A 316 -21.06 11.23 3.83
CA PRO A 316 -22.03 10.41 3.10
C PRO A 316 -21.37 9.63 1.96
N GLY A 317 -21.86 8.42 1.73
CA GLY A 317 -21.28 7.47 0.79
C GLY A 317 -20.20 6.57 1.40
N MET A 318 -19.93 6.72 2.72
CA MET A 318 -19.00 5.88 3.47
C MET A 318 -19.71 5.02 4.54
N GLU A 319 -21.01 4.75 4.38
CA GLU A 319 -21.85 4.11 5.38
C GLU A 319 -21.34 2.72 5.78
N SER A 320 -20.83 1.92 4.84
CA SER A 320 -20.29 0.59 5.10
C SER A 320 -19.08 0.59 6.07
N LEU A 321 -18.28 1.65 6.04
CA LEU A 321 -17.16 1.84 6.94
C LEU A 321 -17.58 2.55 8.23
N ALA A 322 -18.60 3.43 8.16
CA ALA A 322 -19.05 4.26 9.27
C ALA A 322 -19.49 3.42 10.48
N GLU A 323 -20.12 2.26 10.25
CA GLU A 323 -20.56 1.35 11.31
C GLU A 323 -19.37 0.80 12.12
N THR A 324 -18.28 0.43 11.43
CA THR A 324 -17.07 -0.09 12.07
C THR A 324 -16.16 1.01 12.58
N ALA A 325 -16.14 2.17 11.92
CA ALA A 325 -15.26 3.29 12.25
C ALA A 325 -15.46 3.80 13.70
N ALA A 326 -16.69 3.77 14.22
CA ALA A 326 -17.00 4.16 15.59
C ALA A 326 -16.29 3.29 16.65
N SER A 327 -15.98 2.05 16.33
CA SER A 327 -15.28 1.11 17.22
C SER A 327 -13.75 1.14 17.06
N LEU A 328 -13.25 1.79 16.00
CA LEU A 328 -11.82 1.88 15.74
C LEU A 328 -11.15 2.88 16.68
N ARG A 329 -9.92 2.55 17.07
CA ARG A 329 -9.06 3.43 17.84
C ARG A 329 -8.35 4.41 16.93
N GLY A 330 -8.21 5.66 17.38
CA GLY A 330 -7.32 6.63 16.75
C GLY A 330 -5.85 6.23 16.90
N LEU A 331 -5.00 6.79 16.07
CA LEU A 331 -3.58 6.42 16.05
C LEU A 331 -2.87 6.60 17.41
N PRO A 332 -3.06 7.69 18.18
CA PRO A 332 -2.44 7.82 19.49
C PRO A 332 -2.85 6.71 20.48
N GLN A 333 -4.13 6.35 20.51
CA GLN A 333 -4.64 5.28 21.36
C GLN A 333 -4.07 3.92 20.96
N MET A 334 -3.94 3.64 19.64
CA MET A 334 -3.31 2.41 19.16
C MET A 334 -1.86 2.30 19.64
N VAL A 335 -1.10 3.40 19.61
CA VAL A 335 0.29 3.46 20.07
C VAL A 335 0.36 3.16 21.57
N ILE A 336 -0.43 3.84 22.39
CA ILE A 336 -0.44 3.68 23.85
C ILE A 336 -0.89 2.28 24.24
N GLU A 337 -1.96 1.76 23.64
CA GLU A 337 -2.46 0.41 23.91
C GLU A 337 -1.43 -0.66 23.53
N SER A 338 -0.73 -0.48 22.40
CA SER A 338 0.34 -1.39 21.97
C SER A 338 1.49 -1.42 22.97
N ILE A 339 1.98 -0.25 23.39
CA ILE A 339 3.07 -0.17 24.40
C ILE A 339 2.63 -0.78 25.73
N ASN A 340 1.38 -0.53 26.16
CA ASN A 340 0.86 -1.06 27.42
C ASN A 340 0.71 -2.58 27.45
N LYS A 341 0.63 -3.23 26.29
CA LYS A 341 0.65 -4.71 26.15
C LYS A 341 2.06 -5.31 26.22
N CYS A 342 3.09 -4.47 26.17
CA CYS A 342 4.49 -4.90 26.30
C CYS A 342 4.94 -4.94 27.76
N ASP A 343 6.03 -5.63 28.03
CA ASP A 343 6.66 -5.68 29.35
C ASP A 343 7.06 -4.27 29.84
N VAL A 344 6.92 -4.02 31.13
CA VAL A 344 7.14 -2.70 31.74
C VAL A 344 8.55 -2.18 31.46
N ASP A 345 9.54 -3.09 31.48
CA ASP A 345 10.96 -2.74 31.36
C ASP A 345 11.30 -2.13 29.99
N ILE A 346 10.60 -2.50 28.93
CA ILE A 346 10.87 -2.00 27.57
C ILE A 346 9.99 -0.81 27.19
N ARG A 347 8.92 -0.52 27.91
CA ARG A 347 7.97 0.56 27.55
C ARG A 347 8.64 1.92 27.41
N ARG A 348 9.59 2.23 28.28
CA ARG A 348 10.32 3.51 28.23
C ARG A 348 11.12 3.64 26.92
N GLU A 349 11.73 2.57 26.46
CA GLU A 349 12.47 2.54 25.21
C GLU A 349 11.53 2.69 24.02
N LEU A 350 10.39 1.96 24.02
CA LEU A 350 9.37 2.05 22.98
C LEU A 350 8.82 3.48 22.85
N PHE A 351 8.48 4.16 23.94
CA PHE A 351 8.02 5.56 23.90
C PHE A 351 9.08 6.50 23.31
N SER A 352 10.35 6.25 23.54
CA SER A 352 11.45 7.09 23.03
C SER A 352 11.91 6.73 21.62
N SER A 353 11.34 5.69 21.03
CA SER A 353 11.71 5.15 19.71
C SER A 353 10.49 4.80 18.87
N ILE A 354 9.56 5.73 18.68
CA ILE A 354 8.38 5.55 17.83
C ILE A 354 8.80 5.91 16.40
N LEU A 355 8.85 4.92 15.51
CA LEU A 355 9.23 5.09 14.11
C LEU A 355 8.00 5.26 13.24
N LEU A 356 7.90 6.38 12.55
CA LEU A 356 6.81 6.66 11.63
C LEU A 356 7.23 6.35 10.19
N ALA A 357 6.53 5.42 9.56
CA ALA A 357 6.80 4.91 8.22
C ALA A 357 5.53 4.76 7.38
N GLY A 358 5.70 4.49 6.09
CA GLY A 358 4.62 4.34 5.13
C GLY A 358 4.33 5.61 4.32
N GLY A 359 3.67 5.45 3.18
CA GLY A 359 3.35 6.56 2.28
C GLY A 359 2.39 7.58 2.89
N THR A 360 1.38 7.12 3.62
CA THR A 360 0.40 7.99 4.30
C THR A 360 1.04 8.79 5.44
N ALA A 361 2.05 8.23 6.09
CA ALA A 361 2.83 8.91 7.11
C ALA A 361 3.64 10.13 6.60
N SER A 362 3.76 10.29 5.28
CA SER A 362 4.41 11.45 4.66
C SER A 362 3.54 12.71 4.64
N MET A 363 2.28 12.60 5.05
CA MET A 363 1.36 13.72 5.14
C MET A 363 1.90 14.83 6.05
N GLN A 364 1.75 16.07 5.60
CA GLN A 364 2.24 17.23 6.35
C GLN A 364 1.66 17.30 7.76
N GLN A 365 2.47 17.63 8.75
CA GLN A 365 2.11 17.77 10.18
C GLN A 365 1.63 16.49 10.88
N LEU A 366 1.62 15.34 10.21
CA LEU A 366 1.15 14.10 10.84
C LEU A 366 2.07 13.66 12.00
N LYS A 367 3.38 13.80 11.80
CA LYS A 367 4.38 13.50 12.84
C LYS A 367 4.21 14.39 14.05
N GLU A 368 4.13 15.70 13.84
CA GLU A 368 4.01 16.72 14.89
C GLU A 368 2.72 16.55 15.67
N ARG A 369 1.61 16.28 14.97
CA ARG A 369 0.33 15.99 15.61
C ARG A 369 0.37 14.73 16.45
N LEU A 370 0.93 13.63 15.91
CA LEU A 370 1.06 12.38 16.66
C LEU A 370 1.92 12.56 17.91
N GLU A 371 3.05 13.23 17.79
CA GLU A 371 3.95 13.47 18.92
C GLU A 371 3.28 14.32 20.01
N LYS A 372 2.53 15.36 19.61
CA LYS A 372 1.77 16.19 20.53
C LYS A 372 0.70 15.40 21.28
N ASP A 373 -0.16 14.67 20.54
CA ASP A 373 -1.25 13.89 21.17
C ASP A 373 -0.68 12.81 22.11
N LEU A 374 0.44 12.18 21.73
CA LEU A 374 1.11 11.21 22.59
C LEU A 374 1.73 11.82 23.84
N LEU A 375 2.27 13.05 23.77
CA LEU A 375 2.77 13.76 24.94
C LEU A 375 1.65 14.11 25.93
N GLU A 376 0.45 14.43 25.42
CA GLU A 376 -0.71 14.75 26.25
C GLU A 376 -1.32 13.51 26.93
N GLU A 377 -1.35 12.36 26.21
CA GLU A 377 -2.03 11.14 26.67
C GLU A 377 -1.10 10.14 27.39
N SER A 378 0.23 10.28 27.24
CA SER A 378 1.19 9.34 27.81
C SER A 378 1.49 9.66 29.30
N PRO A 379 1.98 8.66 30.07
CA PRO A 379 2.43 8.92 31.46
C PRO A 379 3.50 10.01 31.49
N GLN A 380 3.44 10.90 32.52
CA GLN A 380 4.39 12.04 32.65
C GLN A 380 5.86 11.63 32.68
N ALA A 381 6.17 10.40 33.08
CA ALA A 381 7.54 9.86 33.09
C ALA A 381 8.00 9.32 31.72
N ALA A 382 7.10 9.23 30.76
CA ALA A 382 7.43 8.73 29.41
C ALA A 382 8.15 9.83 28.62
N ARG A 383 9.29 9.48 28.04
CA ARG A 383 9.97 10.34 27.06
C ARG A 383 9.46 9.99 25.67
N VAL A 384 8.38 10.61 25.25
CA VAL A 384 7.84 10.41 23.92
C VAL A 384 8.75 11.04 22.87
N LYS A 385 9.11 10.26 21.83
CA LYS A 385 9.83 10.75 20.67
C LYS A 385 9.36 10.02 19.42
N VAL A 386 8.78 10.77 18.50
CA VAL A 386 8.40 10.27 17.17
C VAL A 386 9.52 10.59 16.19
N LEU A 387 10.02 9.55 15.55
CA LEU A 387 11.12 9.59 14.59
C LEU A 387 10.56 9.30 13.20
N ALA A 388 10.91 10.12 12.23
CA ALA A 388 10.60 9.89 10.83
C ALA A 388 11.77 10.39 9.98
N SER A 389 12.08 9.73 8.88
CA SER A 389 13.03 10.27 7.91
C SER A 389 12.53 11.63 7.41
N GLY A 390 13.43 12.58 7.22
CA GLY A 390 13.14 13.86 6.58
C GLY A 390 12.75 13.71 5.11
N ASN A 391 13.10 12.58 4.50
CA ASN A 391 12.80 12.26 3.11
C ASN A 391 11.52 11.41 3.03
N ALA A 392 10.49 11.93 2.34
CA ALA A 392 9.22 11.22 2.13
C ALA A 392 9.40 9.90 1.37
N THR A 393 10.36 9.83 0.44
CA THR A 393 10.69 8.60 -0.31
C THR A 393 11.24 7.52 0.62
N GLU A 394 12.13 7.86 1.54
CA GLU A 394 12.65 6.92 2.54
C GLU A 394 11.54 6.44 3.48
N ARG A 395 10.61 7.30 3.89
CA ARG A 395 9.45 6.89 4.68
C ARG A 395 8.56 5.89 3.93
N ARG A 396 8.32 6.16 2.65
CA ARG A 396 7.50 5.30 1.78
C ARG A 396 8.13 3.94 1.55
N PHE A 397 9.45 3.87 1.46
CA PHE A 397 10.20 2.66 1.12
C PHE A 397 10.97 2.04 2.29
N SER A 398 10.71 2.46 3.52
CA SER A 398 11.46 2.03 4.71
C SER A 398 11.51 0.51 4.89
N VAL A 399 10.43 -0.21 4.60
CA VAL A 399 10.38 -1.68 4.62
C VAL A 399 11.36 -2.26 3.60
N TRP A 400 11.27 -1.81 2.36
CA TRP A 400 12.15 -2.28 1.28
C TRP A 400 13.63 -1.93 1.56
N ILE A 401 13.90 -0.71 2.02
CA ILE A 401 15.26 -0.25 2.38
C ILE A 401 15.84 -1.13 3.48
N GLY A 402 15.05 -1.43 4.52
CA GLY A 402 15.47 -2.33 5.59
C GLY A 402 15.82 -3.73 5.07
N GLY A 403 15.02 -4.26 4.15
CA GLY A 403 15.29 -5.52 3.45
C GLY A 403 16.57 -5.46 2.60
N SER A 404 16.79 -4.35 1.88
CA SER A 404 17.98 -4.12 1.07
C SER A 404 19.26 -4.10 1.92
N ILE A 405 19.24 -3.39 3.04
CA ILE A 405 20.37 -3.36 3.98
C ILE A 405 20.60 -4.76 4.56
N LEU A 406 19.54 -5.40 5.08
CA LEU A 406 19.64 -6.72 5.73
C LEU A 406 20.20 -7.77 4.78
N ALA A 407 19.65 -7.86 3.57
CA ALA A 407 20.05 -8.85 2.57
C ALA A 407 21.46 -8.61 2.00
N SER A 408 22.03 -7.40 2.17
CA SER A 408 23.40 -7.09 1.75
C SER A 408 24.47 -7.46 2.79
N LEU A 409 24.08 -7.83 4.03
CA LEU A 409 25.03 -8.19 5.07
C LEU A 409 25.58 -9.60 4.85
N GLY A 410 26.91 -9.75 4.80
CA GLY A 410 27.55 -11.06 4.64
C GLY A 410 27.18 -12.06 5.74
N SER A 411 26.99 -11.61 6.99
CA SER A 411 26.54 -12.46 8.11
C SER A 411 25.11 -12.97 7.94
N PHE A 412 24.28 -12.26 7.17
CA PHE A 412 22.89 -12.63 6.96
C PHE A 412 22.72 -13.83 6.03
N GLN A 413 23.69 -14.09 5.15
CA GLN A 413 23.68 -15.25 4.26
C GLN A 413 23.57 -16.58 4.99
N GLN A 414 23.98 -16.65 6.27
CA GLN A 414 23.85 -17.84 7.11
C GLN A 414 22.43 -18.05 7.66
N MET A 415 21.53 -17.07 7.50
CA MET A 415 20.15 -17.10 8.03
C MET A 415 19.11 -17.46 6.96
N TRP A 416 19.53 -17.64 5.72
CA TRP A 416 18.64 -17.99 4.62
C TRP A 416 18.23 -19.45 4.68
N PHE A 417 16.98 -19.74 4.33
CA PHE A 417 16.57 -21.10 4.00
C PHE A 417 17.07 -21.44 2.61
N SER A 418 17.87 -22.50 2.50
CA SER A 418 18.29 -23.01 1.20
C SER A 418 17.23 -23.96 0.63
N LYS A 419 17.22 -24.11 -0.70
CA LYS A 419 16.30 -25.04 -1.37
C LYS A 419 16.51 -26.50 -0.93
N SER A 420 17.68 -26.83 -0.40
CA SER A 420 18.02 -28.18 0.07
C SER A 420 17.55 -28.50 1.50
N GLU A 421 17.17 -27.48 2.27
CA GLU A 421 16.58 -27.62 3.60
C GLU A 421 15.05 -27.70 3.53
#